data_bfe76d12ff74940b7711eddfa31e9d2e
#
_entry.id   bfe76d12ff74940b7711eddfa31e9d2e
#
_cell.length_a   1.000
_cell.length_b   1.000
_cell.length_c   1.000
_cell.angle_alpha   90.00
_cell.angle_beta   90.00
_cell.angle_gamma   90.00
#
_symmetry.space_group_name_H-M   'P 1'
#
loop_
_entity.id
_entity.type
_entity.pdbx_description
1 polymer ?
#
loop_
_entity_poly.entity_id
_entity_poly.type
_entity_poly.pdbx_seq_one_letter_code
_entity_poly.pdbx_strand_id
1 'polypeptide(L)'
;ATIERWYQRHYEEQHRELLNKPCPVVLGIDEHFFSKKEGFATTLCDLRKQKVFDVVRGRSEGDLKDYLQQLPGKERVKVICMDLSSTYRSIVKKYFPNAMIVADRFHVIRLIQHQCMMTYRELSSDIKSNRGILALLRTRPDNLTEEKKAKRDAFLTQNPAIEAIYQFQQELHSLLMKRALTQRACRKVIPIFLDMLAELKQSTFKALASLGKTLSAWKDEVARMWRFSKSNGITEGFHRKMKLIQRRAYGFRNFENYRVRVRVLCG
;
A
#
# COMPACT_ATOMS: atom_id res chain seq x y z
N ALA A 1 14.36 -35.95 10.89
CA ALA A 1 13.51 -36.48 9.80
C ALA A 1 12.08 -36.78 10.25
N THR A 2 11.84 -37.40 11.42
CA THR A 2 10.49 -37.79 11.84
C THR A 2 9.64 -36.60 12.33
N ILE A 3 10.22 -35.71 13.14
CA ILE A 3 9.54 -34.51 13.66
C ILE A 3 9.20 -33.55 12.51
N GLU A 4 10.10 -33.37 11.57
CA GLU A 4 9.89 -32.51 10.40
C GLU A 4 8.74 -33.03 9.52
N ARG A 5 8.69 -34.33 9.25
CA ARG A 5 7.59 -34.98 8.51
C ARG A 5 6.25 -34.84 9.20
N TRP A 6 6.22 -35.03 10.52
CA TRP A 6 5.01 -34.86 11.33
C TRP A 6 4.52 -33.42 11.29
N TYR A 7 5.44 -32.46 11.44
CA TYR A 7 5.14 -31.04 11.37
C TYR A 7 4.60 -30.64 10.01
N GLN A 8 5.19 -31.17 8.93
CA GLN A 8 4.75 -30.93 7.56
C GLN A 8 3.36 -31.51 7.32
N ARG A 9 3.08 -32.72 7.74
CA ARG A 9 1.77 -33.36 7.62
C ARG A 9 0.70 -32.55 8.34
N HIS A 10 0.96 -32.06 9.55
CA HIS A 10 0.03 -31.24 10.31
C HIS A 10 -0.35 -29.94 9.57
N TYR A 11 0.64 -29.24 8.97
CA TYR A 11 0.36 -28.06 8.17
C TYR A 11 -0.39 -28.38 6.87
N GLU A 12 -0.09 -29.49 6.22
CA GLU A 12 -0.78 -29.93 5.01
C GLU A 12 -2.26 -30.27 5.30
N GLU A 13 -2.54 -30.92 6.39
CA GLU A 13 -3.91 -31.22 6.82
C GLU A 13 -4.72 -29.94 7.04
N GLN A 14 -4.21 -29.00 7.82
CA GLN A 14 -4.85 -27.69 8.03
C GLN A 14 -4.97 -26.90 6.72
N HIS A 15 -4.00 -27.00 5.84
CA HIS A 15 -4.01 -26.32 4.54
C HIS A 15 -5.10 -26.87 3.62
N ARG A 16 -5.40 -28.18 3.64
CA ARG A 16 -6.47 -28.77 2.82
C ARG A 16 -7.81 -28.12 3.08
N GLU A 17 -8.13 -27.77 4.31
CA GLU A 17 -9.34 -27.04 4.66
C GLU A 17 -9.43 -25.64 4.04
N LEU A 18 -8.25 -25.06 3.67
CA LEU A 18 -8.15 -23.74 3.10
C LEU A 18 -8.15 -23.74 1.56
N LEU A 19 -7.89 -24.90 0.91
CA LEU A 19 -7.72 -24.97 -0.54
C LEU A 19 -8.97 -24.61 -1.33
N ASN A 20 -10.15 -25.01 -0.85
CA ASN A 20 -11.42 -24.84 -1.56
C ASN A 20 -12.22 -23.61 -1.13
N LYS A 21 -11.60 -22.71 -0.35
CA LYS A 21 -12.29 -21.48 0.08
C LYS A 21 -12.41 -20.53 -1.11
N PRO A 22 -13.61 -20.02 -1.39
CA PRO A 22 -13.81 -19.06 -2.48
C PRO A 22 -13.12 -17.74 -2.15
N CYS A 23 -12.74 -17.01 -3.19
CA CYS A 23 -12.10 -15.72 -3.07
C CYS A 23 -12.93 -14.74 -2.21
N PRO A 24 -12.31 -13.97 -1.32
CA PRO A 24 -12.98 -12.97 -0.48
C PRO A 24 -13.67 -11.89 -1.30
N VAL A 25 -14.80 -11.38 -0.80
CA VAL A 25 -15.54 -10.28 -1.46
C VAL A 25 -14.73 -8.96 -1.46
N VAL A 26 -13.91 -8.76 -0.44
CA VAL A 26 -13.01 -7.60 -0.32
C VAL A 26 -11.58 -8.10 -0.17
N LEU A 27 -10.80 -7.92 -1.23
CA LEU A 27 -9.46 -8.46 -1.35
C LEU A 27 -8.41 -7.34 -1.23
N GLY A 28 -7.33 -7.60 -0.53
CA GLY A 28 -6.10 -6.81 -0.58
C GLY A 28 -5.07 -7.52 -1.44
N ILE A 29 -4.38 -6.79 -2.30
CA ILE A 29 -3.26 -7.29 -3.09
C ILE A 29 -2.03 -6.45 -2.77
N ASP A 30 -0.92 -7.11 -2.43
CA ASP A 30 0.36 -6.46 -2.17
C ASP A 30 1.51 -7.40 -2.50
N GLU A 31 2.72 -6.87 -2.66
CA GLU A 31 3.90 -7.68 -2.90
C GLU A 31 4.87 -7.67 -1.72
N HIS A 32 5.58 -8.77 -1.54
CA HIS A 32 6.71 -8.81 -0.62
C HIS A 32 7.89 -9.55 -1.22
N PHE A 33 9.08 -9.16 -0.80
CA PHE A 33 10.29 -9.85 -1.21
C PHE A 33 10.41 -11.17 -0.43
N PHE A 34 10.44 -12.28 -1.15
CA PHE A 34 10.56 -13.62 -0.58
C PHE A 34 12.02 -14.02 -0.38
N SER A 35 12.82 -14.06 -1.47
CA SER A 35 14.23 -14.43 -1.39
C SER A 35 15.02 -13.87 -2.58
N LYS A 36 16.36 -13.83 -2.47
CA LYS A 36 17.20 -13.42 -3.61
C LYS A 36 17.06 -14.33 -4.83
N LYS A 37 16.84 -15.62 -4.61
CA LYS A 37 16.70 -16.62 -5.68
C LYS A 37 15.34 -16.54 -6.37
N GLU A 38 14.29 -16.39 -5.59
CA GLU A 38 12.90 -16.50 -6.05
C GLU A 38 12.24 -15.14 -6.33
N GLY A 39 12.85 -14.04 -5.85
CA GLY A 39 12.34 -12.68 -6.03
C GLY A 39 11.14 -12.37 -5.14
N PHE A 40 10.09 -11.86 -5.75
CA PHE A 40 8.88 -11.39 -5.06
C PHE A 40 7.77 -12.46 -5.04
N ALA A 41 6.87 -12.28 -4.08
CA ALA A 41 5.60 -13.00 -4.01
C ALA A 41 4.45 -12.02 -3.83
N THR A 42 3.30 -12.34 -4.42
CA THR A 42 2.06 -11.60 -4.29
C THR A 42 1.25 -12.15 -3.12
N THR A 43 0.88 -11.29 -2.19
CA THR A 43 0.04 -11.60 -1.04
C THR A 43 -1.41 -11.21 -1.33
N LEU A 44 -2.33 -12.11 -1.15
CA LEU A 44 -3.77 -11.90 -1.23
C LEU A 44 -4.36 -11.95 0.18
N CYS A 45 -5.04 -10.88 0.62
CA CYS A 45 -5.61 -10.77 1.97
C CYS A 45 -7.13 -10.61 1.92
N ASP A 46 -7.85 -11.31 2.78
CA ASP A 46 -9.24 -11.00 3.12
C ASP A 46 -9.26 -9.78 4.05
N LEU A 47 -9.59 -8.62 3.51
CA LEU A 47 -9.62 -7.36 4.27
C LEU A 47 -10.83 -7.26 5.22
N ARG A 48 -11.86 -8.09 5.06
CA ARG A 48 -13.00 -8.15 5.98
C ARG A 48 -12.67 -8.98 7.20
N LYS A 49 -12.09 -10.17 6.99
CA LYS A 49 -11.72 -11.09 8.06
C LYS A 49 -10.37 -10.80 8.67
N GLN A 50 -9.60 -9.89 8.05
CA GLN A 50 -8.23 -9.55 8.47
C GLN A 50 -7.32 -10.77 8.52
N LYS A 51 -7.26 -11.53 7.41
CA LYS A 51 -6.51 -12.76 7.28
C LYS A 51 -5.81 -12.84 5.93
N VAL A 52 -4.69 -13.54 5.87
CA VAL A 52 -4.09 -13.90 4.59
C VAL A 52 -4.98 -14.95 3.91
N PHE A 53 -5.39 -14.66 2.70
CA PHE A 53 -6.13 -15.61 1.87
C PHE A 53 -5.17 -16.56 1.17
N ASP A 54 -4.15 -16.00 0.49
CA ASP A 54 -3.12 -16.80 -0.17
C ASP A 54 -1.83 -15.99 -0.41
N VAL A 55 -0.76 -16.70 -0.73
CA VAL A 55 0.51 -16.14 -1.21
C VAL A 55 0.91 -16.87 -2.48
N VAL A 56 1.16 -16.13 -3.55
CA VAL A 56 1.48 -16.65 -4.87
C VAL A 56 2.87 -16.20 -5.28
N ARG A 57 3.66 -17.08 -5.87
CA ARG A 57 5.01 -16.75 -6.36
C ARG A 57 4.94 -15.76 -7.51
N GLY A 58 5.86 -14.79 -7.51
CA GLY A 58 5.95 -13.77 -8.55
C GLY A 58 5.03 -12.59 -8.35
N ARG A 59 5.06 -11.67 -9.32
CA ARG A 59 4.28 -10.43 -9.32
C ARG A 59 3.85 -9.97 -10.71
N SER A 60 4.37 -10.61 -11.75
CA SER A 60 3.97 -10.32 -13.13
C SER A 60 2.67 -11.04 -13.49
N GLU A 61 2.03 -10.61 -14.56
CA GLU A 61 0.85 -11.31 -15.08
C GLU A 61 1.20 -12.77 -15.45
N GLY A 62 2.37 -13.00 -16.06
CA GLY A 62 2.83 -14.33 -16.41
C GLY A 62 2.93 -15.26 -15.19
N ASP A 63 3.47 -14.74 -14.07
CA ASP A 63 3.62 -15.52 -12.84
C ASP A 63 2.27 -15.90 -12.22
N LEU A 64 1.28 -14.99 -12.31
CA LEU A 64 0.00 -15.13 -11.61
C LEU A 64 -1.11 -15.73 -12.47
N LYS A 65 -0.92 -15.85 -13.78
CA LYS A 65 -1.95 -16.23 -14.75
C LYS A 65 -2.64 -17.53 -14.37
N ASP A 66 -1.89 -18.62 -14.22
CA ASP A 66 -2.46 -19.96 -14.01
C ASP A 66 -3.22 -20.03 -12.67
N TYR A 67 -2.66 -19.41 -11.63
CA TYR A 67 -3.33 -19.30 -10.34
C TYR A 67 -4.64 -18.51 -10.44
N LEU A 68 -4.64 -17.35 -11.10
CA LEU A 68 -5.81 -16.48 -11.20
C LEU A 68 -6.89 -17.06 -12.12
N GLN A 69 -6.52 -17.84 -13.13
CA GLN A 69 -7.49 -18.53 -13.98
C GLN A 69 -8.28 -19.58 -13.19
N GLN A 70 -7.60 -20.32 -12.32
CA GLN A 70 -8.19 -21.40 -11.51
C GLN A 70 -8.80 -20.90 -10.19
N LEU A 71 -8.63 -19.61 -9.83
CA LEU A 71 -9.08 -19.07 -8.55
C LEU A 71 -10.62 -19.10 -8.42
N PRO A 72 -11.18 -19.92 -7.49
CA PRO A 72 -12.62 -20.06 -7.36
C PRO A 72 -13.25 -18.80 -6.73
N GLY A 73 -14.39 -18.38 -7.26
CA GLY A 73 -15.17 -17.28 -6.70
C GLY A 73 -14.61 -15.88 -6.98
N LYS A 74 -13.70 -15.73 -7.95
CA LYS A 74 -13.14 -14.41 -8.35
C LYS A 74 -14.22 -13.45 -8.85
N GLU A 75 -15.31 -13.95 -9.41
CA GLU A 75 -16.46 -13.18 -9.88
C GLU A 75 -17.23 -12.52 -8.72
N ARG A 76 -17.07 -13.04 -7.50
CA ARG A 76 -17.72 -12.53 -6.27
C ARG A 76 -16.97 -11.37 -5.65
N VAL A 77 -15.73 -11.11 -6.09
CA VAL A 77 -14.91 -10.00 -5.59
C VAL A 77 -15.55 -8.68 -5.99
N LYS A 78 -15.87 -7.85 -5.02
CA LYS A 78 -16.50 -6.54 -5.22
C LYS A 78 -15.50 -5.39 -5.13
N VAL A 79 -14.49 -5.54 -4.29
CA VAL A 79 -13.48 -4.50 -4.03
C VAL A 79 -12.10 -5.13 -3.94
N ILE A 80 -11.15 -4.52 -4.62
CA ILE A 80 -9.73 -4.85 -4.49
C ILE A 80 -8.97 -3.59 -4.06
N CYS A 81 -8.33 -3.66 -2.89
CA CYS A 81 -7.42 -2.62 -2.41
C CYS A 81 -5.99 -3.01 -2.76
N MET A 82 -5.25 -2.11 -3.43
CA MET A 82 -3.89 -2.37 -3.89
C MET A 82 -3.08 -1.08 -3.95
N ASP A 83 -1.77 -1.20 -4.10
CA ASP A 83 -0.87 -0.09 -4.37
C ASP A 83 -1.09 0.53 -5.76
N LEU A 84 -0.35 1.59 -6.08
CA LEU A 84 -0.42 2.26 -7.39
C LEU A 84 0.40 1.51 -8.47
N SER A 85 0.21 0.20 -8.57
CA SER A 85 0.89 -0.65 -9.56
C SER A 85 0.06 -0.81 -10.83
N SER A 86 0.60 -0.36 -11.96
CA SER A 86 -0.04 -0.52 -13.28
C SER A 86 -0.18 -2.00 -13.66
N THR A 87 0.78 -2.84 -13.25
CA THR A 87 0.75 -4.28 -13.47
C THR A 87 -0.44 -4.90 -12.76
N TYR A 88 -0.60 -4.67 -11.46
CA TYR A 88 -1.75 -5.19 -10.72
C TYR A 88 -3.07 -4.60 -11.20
N ARG A 89 -3.09 -3.32 -11.62
CA ARG A 89 -4.28 -2.70 -12.21
C ARG A 89 -4.76 -3.48 -13.46
N SER A 90 -3.84 -3.84 -14.34
CA SER A 90 -4.14 -4.62 -15.54
C SER A 90 -4.60 -6.04 -15.19
N ILE A 91 -3.91 -6.71 -14.27
CA ILE A 91 -4.28 -8.03 -13.76
C ILE A 91 -5.71 -8.01 -13.17
N VAL A 92 -6.00 -7.05 -12.30
CA VAL A 92 -7.32 -6.95 -11.66
C VAL A 92 -8.42 -6.74 -12.70
N LYS A 93 -8.22 -5.83 -13.65
CA LYS A 93 -9.21 -5.59 -14.73
C LYS A 93 -9.47 -6.83 -15.57
N LYS A 94 -8.46 -7.67 -15.78
CA LYS A 94 -8.57 -8.88 -16.61
C LYS A 94 -9.23 -10.05 -15.88
N TYR A 95 -8.85 -10.29 -14.61
CA TYR A 95 -9.23 -11.51 -13.88
C TYR A 95 -10.39 -11.31 -12.89
N PHE A 96 -10.70 -10.07 -12.51
CA PHE A 96 -11.76 -9.75 -11.55
C PHE A 96 -12.77 -8.75 -12.14
N PRO A 97 -13.60 -9.18 -13.09
CA PRO A 97 -14.44 -8.28 -13.92
C PRO A 97 -15.42 -7.43 -13.11
N ASN A 98 -15.85 -7.91 -11.94
CA ASN A 98 -16.83 -7.25 -11.07
C ASN A 98 -16.17 -6.42 -9.94
N ALA A 99 -14.84 -6.39 -9.89
CA ALA A 99 -14.13 -5.75 -8.80
C ALA A 99 -13.88 -4.27 -9.06
N MET A 100 -14.19 -3.45 -8.08
CA MET A 100 -13.81 -2.04 -8.03
C MET A 100 -12.41 -1.93 -7.41
N ILE A 101 -11.48 -1.29 -8.12
CA ILE A 101 -10.12 -1.03 -7.59
C ILE A 101 -10.18 0.20 -6.69
N VAL A 102 -9.58 0.07 -5.52
CA VAL A 102 -9.36 1.14 -4.54
C VAL A 102 -7.86 1.25 -4.29
N ALA A 103 -7.32 2.45 -4.37
CA ALA A 103 -5.90 2.67 -4.06
C ALA A 103 -5.63 2.43 -2.57
N ASP A 104 -4.48 1.82 -2.24
CA ASP A 104 -4.08 1.74 -0.85
C ASP A 104 -3.60 3.10 -0.34
N ARG A 105 -4.30 3.60 0.67
CA ARG A 105 -4.06 4.92 1.26
C ARG A 105 -2.63 5.07 1.78
N PHE A 106 -2.07 4.03 2.37
CA PHE A 106 -0.71 4.07 2.91
C PHE A 106 0.31 4.36 1.80
N HIS A 107 0.20 3.67 0.66
CA HIS A 107 1.09 3.86 -0.48
C HIS A 107 0.89 5.23 -1.15
N VAL A 108 -0.35 5.73 -1.24
CA VAL A 108 -0.62 7.09 -1.74
C VAL A 108 0.04 8.14 -0.86
N ILE A 109 -0.16 8.08 0.46
CA ILE A 109 0.44 9.03 1.42
C ILE A 109 1.97 8.94 1.40
N ARG A 110 2.52 7.73 1.34
CA ARG A 110 3.97 7.51 1.24
C ARG A 110 4.56 8.11 -0.04
N LEU A 111 3.85 7.99 -1.18
CA LEU A 111 4.26 8.59 -2.44
C LEU A 111 4.30 10.12 -2.33
N ILE A 112 3.24 10.75 -1.82
CA ILE A 112 3.18 12.20 -1.62
C ILE A 112 4.35 12.66 -0.74
N GLN A 113 4.52 12.01 0.41
CA GLN A 113 5.59 12.34 1.34
C GLN A 113 6.97 12.22 0.69
N HIS A 114 7.20 11.16 -0.11
CA HIS A 114 8.45 10.96 -0.82
C HIS A 114 8.75 12.09 -1.81
N GLN A 115 7.78 12.47 -2.65
CA GLN A 115 7.96 13.50 -3.66
C GLN A 115 8.15 14.90 -3.04
N CYS A 116 7.41 15.23 -1.97
CA CYS A 116 7.63 16.46 -1.23
C CYS A 116 9.04 16.52 -0.60
N MET A 117 9.50 15.40 -0.01
CA MET A 117 10.84 15.31 0.56
C MET A 117 11.95 15.45 -0.50
N MET A 118 11.74 14.99 -1.72
CA MET A 118 12.65 15.23 -2.84
C MET A 118 12.71 16.71 -3.19
N THR A 119 11.55 17.38 -3.25
CA THR A 119 11.46 18.81 -3.56
C THR A 119 12.09 19.67 -2.46
N TYR A 120 11.90 19.34 -1.18
CA TYR A 120 12.56 20.06 -0.09
C TYR A 120 14.09 19.99 -0.19
N ARG A 121 14.63 18.83 -0.57
CA ARG A 121 16.08 18.67 -0.79
C ARG A 121 16.59 19.42 -2.01
N GLU A 122 15.76 19.64 -3.01
CA GLU A 122 16.09 20.42 -4.20
C GLU A 122 16.16 21.93 -3.86
N LEU A 123 15.22 22.39 -3.02
CA LEU A 123 15.11 23.81 -2.62
C LEU A 123 16.19 24.29 -1.63
N SER A 124 16.72 23.42 -0.80
CA SER A 124 17.68 23.80 0.24
C SER A 124 18.81 22.77 0.37
N SER A 125 20.04 23.25 0.18
CA SER A 125 21.27 22.45 0.41
C SER A 125 21.40 22.02 1.88
N ASP A 126 20.97 22.89 2.80
CA ASP A 126 21.07 22.65 4.24
C ASP A 126 20.16 21.50 4.68
N ILE A 127 19.02 21.33 4.01
CA ILE A 127 18.12 20.19 4.25
C ILE A 127 18.78 18.87 3.87
N LYS A 128 19.63 18.82 2.84
CA LYS A 128 20.27 17.58 2.42
C LYS A 128 21.10 16.95 3.54
N SER A 129 21.74 17.75 4.33
CA SER A 129 22.60 17.33 5.46
C SER A 129 21.83 17.26 6.80
N ASN A 130 20.75 18.02 6.96
CA ASN A 130 20.00 18.13 8.21
C ASN A 130 18.89 17.09 8.35
N ARG A 131 19.29 15.87 8.78
CA ARG A 131 18.34 14.79 9.04
C ARG A 131 17.27 15.14 10.08
N GLY A 132 17.58 16.03 11.02
CA GLY A 132 16.65 16.47 12.07
C GLY A 132 15.47 17.24 11.49
N ILE A 133 15.71 18.24 10.63
CA ILE A 133 14.66 19.01 9.96
C ILE A 133 13.84 18.12 9.04
N LEU A 134 14.48 17.26 8.25
CA LEU A 134 13.77 16.30 7.40
C LEU A 134 12.82 15.40 8.21
N ALA A 135 13.23 14.97 9.40
CA ALA A 135 12.39 14.17 10.28
C ALA A 135 11.18 14.98 10.77
N LEU A 136 11.36 16.27 11.12
CA LEU A 136 10.26 17.15 11.53
C LEU A 136 9.25 17.37 10.41
N LEU A 137 9.71 17.68 9.19
CA LEU A 137 8.84 17.88 8.02
C LEU A 137 8.09 16.61 7.60
N ARG A 138 8.65 15.45 7.90
CA ARG A 138 8.02 14.14 7.62
C ARG A 138 7.04 13.69 8.68
N THR A 139 7.23 14.14 9.93
CA THR A 139 6.39 13.73 11.04
C THR A 139 5.07 14.50 11.02
N ARG A 140 3.97 13.79 11.27
CA ARG A 140 2.65 14.44 11.36
C ARG A 140 2.66 15.48 12.47
N PRO A 141 2.01 16.67 12.25
CA PRO A 141 1.96 17.73 13.27
C PRO A 141 1.48 17.24 14.64
N ASP A 142 0.46 16.39 14.66
CA ASP A 142 -0.12 15.82 15.90
C ASP A 142 0.86 14.95 16.70
N ASN A 143 1.89 14.43 16.05
CA ASN A 143 2.89 13.55 16.67
C ASN A 143 4.17 14.30 17.09
N LEU A 144 4.20 15.61 16.91
CA LEU A 144 5.32 16.46 17.34
C LEU A 144 5.05 17.04 18.73
N THR A 145 6.09 17.06 19.58
CA THR A 145 6.07 17.84 20.81
C THR A 145 6.08 19.34 20.50
N GLU A 146 5.65 20.20 21.43
CA GLU A 146 5.60 21.66 21.22
C GLU A 146 6.98 22.23 20.85
N GLU A 147 8.04 21.75 21.49
CA GLU A 147 9.42 22.15 21.15
C GLU A 147 9.76 21.82 19.69
N LYS A 148 9.38 20.61 19.22
CA LYS A 148 9.62 20.17 17.83
C LYS A 148 8.76 20.94 16.83
N LYS A 149 7.52 21.31 17.20
CA LYS A 149 6.67 22.19 16.40
C LYS A 149 7.32 23.55 16.24
N ALA A 150 7.72 24.18 17.36
CA ALA A 150 8.38 25.50 17.35
C ALA A 150 9.64 25.48 16.46
N LYS A 151 10.47 24.43 16.56
CA LYS A 151 11.67 24.28 15.72
C LYS A 151 11.33 24.13 14.22
N ARG A 152 10.29 23.35 13.90
CA ARG A 152 9.79 23.23 12.52
C ARG A 152 9.29 24.57 12.00
N ASP A 153 8.47 25.27 12.78
CA ASP A 153 7.81 26.50 12.35
C ASP A 153 8.84 27.64 12.18
N ALA A 154 9.82 27.73 13.06
CA ALA A 154 10.95 28.65 12.90
C ALA A 154 11.73 28.39 11.59
N PHE A 155 11.94 27.11 11.25
CA PHE A 155 12.57 26.73 9.99
C PHE A 155 11.70 27.09 8.77
N LEU A 156 10.39 26.82 8.83
CA LEU A 156 9.46 27.12 7.72
C LEU A 156 9.37 28.63 7.48
N THR A 157 9.28 29.44 8.52
CA THR A 157 9.26 30.91 8.42
C THR A 157 10.51 31.46 7.69
N GLN A 158 11.67 30.83 7.89
CA GLN A 158 12.90 31.19 7.20
C GLN A 158 12.98 30.67 5.74
N ASN A 159 12.07 29.76 5.36
CA ASN A 159 12.06 29.10 4.05
C ASN A 159 10.67 29.12 3.41
N PRO A 160 10.16 30.29 2.93
CA PRO A 160 8.77 30.45 2.48
C PRO A 160 8.35 29.48 1.35
N ALA A 161 9.26 29.15 0.42
CA ALA A 161 8.98 28.20 -0.64
C ALA A 161 8.75 26.77 -0.10
N ILE A 162 9.48 26.37 0.93
CA ILE A 162 9.32 25.08 1.60
C ILE A 162 8.04 25.10 2.43
N GLU A 163 7.74 26.21 3.08
CA GLU A 163 6.50 26.40 3.85
C GLU A 163 5.27 26.23 2.98
N ALA A 164 5.22 26.86 1.81
CA ALA A 164 4.11 26.74 0.86
C ALA A 164 3.88 25.27 0.43
N ILE A 165 4.94 24.55 0.09
CA ILE A 165 4.84 23.12 -0.28
C ILE A 165 4.44 22.29 0.93
N TYR A 166 4.91 22.61 2.13
CA TYR A 166 4.55 21.90 3.35
C TYR A 166 3.06 22.08 3.67
N GLN A 167 2.53 23.29 3.59
CA GLN A 167 1.10 23.57 3.78
C GLN A 167 0.25 22.82 2.77
N PHE A 168 0.59 22.90 1.49
CA PHE A 168 -0.07 22.12 0.44
C PHE A 168 -0.05 20.61 0.72
N GLN A 169 1.10 20.08 1.16
CA GLN A 169 1.22 18.67 1.55
C GLN A 169 0.29 18.31 2.70
N GLN A 170 0.17 19.17 3.74
CA GLN A 170 -0.71 18.92 4.88
C GLN A 170 -2.18 18.95 4.46
N GLU A 171 -2.58 19.88 3.60
CA GLU A 171 -3.94 19.98 3.08
C GLU A 171 -4.31 18.73 2.26
N LEU A 172 -3.46 18.34 1.31
CA LEU A 172 -3.66 17.12 0.51
C LEU A 172 -3.71 15.88 1.39
N HIS A 173 -2.81 15.78 2.38
CA HIS A 173 -2.82 14.69 3.35
C HIS A 173 -4.12 14.66 4.15
N SER A 174 -4.56 15.79 4.70
CA SER A 174 -5.82 15.91 5.45
C SER A 174 -7.01 15.48 4.61
N LEU A 175 -7.05 15.93 3.35
CA LEU A 175 -8.09 15.56 2.40
C LEU A 175 -8.15 14.04 2.18
N LEU A 176 -7.01 13.40 1.93
CA LEU A 176 -6.90 11.97 1.67
C LEU A 176 -7.12 11.09 2.91
N MET A 177 -6.94 11.65 4.11
CA MET A 177 -7.19 10.93 5.36
C MET A 177 -8.67 10.85 5.75
N LYS A 178 -9.56 11.60 5.10
CA LYS A 178 -11.01 11.46 5.29
C LYS A 178 -11.45 10.03 4.99
N ARG A 179 -12.40 9.51 5.78
CA ARG A 179 -12.88 8.11 5.69
C ARG A 179 -14.39 8.04 5.79
N ALA A 180 -14.94 6.95 5.24
CA ALA A 180 -16.37 6.62 5.34
C ALA A 180 -17.29 7.79 4.91
N LEU A 181 -16.88 8.56 3.90
CA LEU A 181 -17.67 9.67 3.40
C LEU A 181 -18.93 9.16 2.70
N THR A 182 -20.03 9.88 2.91
CA THR A 182 -21.25 9.70 2.10
C THR A 182 -20.99 10.14 0.66
N GLN A 183 -21.83 9.69 -0.27
CA GLN A 183 -21.75 10.12 -1.67
C GLN A 183 -21.85 11.66 -1.81
N ARG A 184 -22.72 12.29 -1.02
CA ARG A 184 -22.88 13.76 -0.99
C ARG A 184 -21.59 14.45 -0.52
N ALA A 185 -20.93 13.92 0.50
CA ALA A 185 -19.66 14.45 1.01
C ALA A 185 -18.52 14.25 -0.02
N CYS A 186 -18.45 13.10 -0.71
CA CYS A 186 -17.48 12.87 -1.78
C CYS A 186 -17.63 13.89 -2.92
N ARG A 187 -18.87 14.25 -3.32
CA ARG A 187 -19.10 15.27 -4.36
C ARG A 187 -18.51 16.63 -4.02
N LYS A 188 -18.38 16.97 -2.72
CA LYS A 188 -17.73 18.21 -2.26
C LYS A 188 -16.21 18.13 -2.24
N VAL A 189 -15.67 16.96 -1.99
CA VAL A 189 -14.22 16.72 -1.83
C VAL A 189 -13.52 16.49 -3.17
N ILE A 190 -14.20 15.84 -4.12
CA ILE A 190 -13.62 15.50 -5.43
C ILE A 190 -13.14 16.73 -6.21
N PRO A 191 -13.89 17.84 -6.36
CA PRO A 191 -13.40 19.02 -7.06
C PRO A 191 -12.11 19.57 -6.44
N ILE A 192 -12.08 19.73 -5.11
CA ILE A 192 -10.90 20.22 -4.38
C ILE A 192 -9.67 19.34 -4.69
N PHE A 193 -9.86 18.03 -4.67
CA PHE A 193 -8.78 17.10 -5.01
C PHE A 193 -8.32 17.25 -6.46
N LEU A 194 -9.23 17.41 -7.41
CA LEU A 194 -8.87 17.59 -8.82
C LEU A 194 -8.12 18.89 -9.06
N ASP A 195 -8.52 19.97 -8.39
CA ASP A 195 -7.83 21.27 -8.44
C ASP A 195 -6.39 21.13 -7.90
N MET A 196 -6.23 20.48 -6.76
CA MET A 196 -4.88 20.19 -6.20
C MET A 196 -4.02 19.32 -7.17
N LEU A 197 -4.63 18.36 -7.88
CA LEU A 197 -3.90 17.59 -8.90
C LEU A 197 -3.50 18.43 -10.09
N ALA A 198 -4.33 19.39 -10.51
CA ALA A 198 -4.02 20.31 -11.59
C ALA A 198 -2.83 21.21 -11.22
N GLU A 199 -2.84 21.75 -9.99
CA GLU A 199 -1.74 22.55 -9.44
C GLU A 199 -0.43 21.76 -9.40
N LEU A 200 -0.43 20.54 -8.87
CA LEU A 200 0.74 19.65 -8.85
C LEU A 200 1.30 19.41 -10.26
N LYS A 201 0.43 19.20 -11.26
CA LYS A 201 0.87 18.94 -12.64
C LYS A 201 1.55 20.13 -13.29
N GLN A 202 1.18 21.34 -12.90
CA GLN A 202 1.73 22.59 -13.38
C GLN A 202 2.99 23.02 -12.61
N SER A 203 3.34 22.33 -11.55
CA SER A 203 4.52 22.63 -10.74
C SER A 203 5.80 22.62 -11.56
N THR A 204 6.65 23.61 -11.34
CA THR A 204 8.01 23.68 -11.92
C THR A 204 8.95 22.62 -11.37
N PHE A 205 8.66 22.08 -10.17
CA PHE A 205 9.42 21.00 -9.54
C PHE A 205 9.08 19.65 -10.15
N LYS A 206 10.06 18.99 -10.75
CA LYS A 206 9.90 17.70 -11.44
C LYS A 206 9.23 16.64 -10.55
N ALA A 207 9.60 16.59 -9.27
CA ALA A 207 9.05 15.63 -8.31
C ALA A 207 7.53 15.87 -8.08
N LEU A 208 7.12 17.13 -7.89
CA LEU A 208 5.70 17.47 -7.68
C LEU A 208 4.89 17.29 -8.97
N ALA A 209 5.43 17.68 -10.13
CA ALA A 209 4.77 17.45 -11.42
C ALA A 209 4.58 15.93 -11.69
N SER A 210 5.58 15.10 -11.37
CA SER A 210 5.48 13.64 -11.47
C SER A 210 4.41 13.08 -10.53
N LEU A 211 4.34 13.58 -9.29
CA LEU A 211 3.28 13.25 -8.35
C LEU A 211 1.90 13.57 -8.93
N GLY A 212 1.72 14.79 -9.44
CA GLY A 212 0.47 15.23 -10.07
C GLY A 212 0.03 14.34 -11.23
N LYS A 213 0.97 13.95 -12.10
CA LYS A 213 0.71 13.00 -13.21
C LYS A 213 0.29 11.63 -12.69
N THR A 214 1.00 11.09 -11.72
CA THR A 214 0.71 9.77 -11.13
C THR A 214 -0.67 9.77 -10.46
N LEU A 215 -0.95 10.73 -9.57
CA LEU A 215 -2.24 10.81 -8.88
C LEU A 215 -3.40 11.08 -9.86
N SER A 216 -3.19 11.86 -10.93
CA SER A 216 -4.19 12.06 -11.98
C SER A 216 -4.50 10.78 -12.75
N ALA A 217 -3.50 9.95 -13.02
CA ALA A 217 -3.70 8.65 -13.67
C ALA A 217 -4.45 7.64 -12.78
N TRP A 218 -4.43 7.86 -11.47
CA TRP A 218 -5.07 7.02 -10.44
C TRP A 218 -6.22 7.73 -9.69
N LYS A 219 -6.72 8.84 -10.22
CA LYS A 219 -7.69 9.71 -9.53
C LYS A 219 -8.94 8.97 -9.07
N ASP A 220 -9.45 8.05 -9.89
CA ASP A 220 -10.68 7.32 -9.58
C ASP A 220 -10.48 6.32 -8.44
N GLU A 221 -9.36 5.57 -8.46
CA GLU A 221 -9.00 4.62 -7.43
C GLU A 221 -8.67 5.33 -6.10
N VAL A 222 -8.03 6.51 -6.17
CA VAL A 222 -7.74 7.36 -5.02
C VAL A 222 -9.04 7.95 -4.45
N ALA A 223 -9.94 8.47 -5.29
CA ALA A 223 -11.23 9.01 -4.84
C ALA A 223 -12.10 7.96 -4.13
N ARG A 224 -12.01 6.70 -4.56
CA ARG A 224 -12.74 5.59 -3.91
C ARG A 224 -12.29 5.33 -2.48
N MET A 225 -11.05 5.71 -2.08
CA MET A 225 -10.56 5.57 -0.70
C MET A 225 -11.45 6.29 0.34
N TRP A 226 -12.14 7.36 -0.04
CA TRP A 226 -13.01 8.10 0.89
C TRP A 226 -14.26 7.32 1.29
N ARG A 227 -14.76 6.45 0.41
CA ARG A 227 -15.92 5.60 0.68
C ARG A 227 -15.55 4.27 1.31
N PHE A 228 -14.40 3.72 0.93
CA PHE A 228 -13.92 2.42 1.41
C PHE A 228 -12.95 2.60 2.57
N SER A 229 -13.41 2.26 3.78
CA SER A 229 -12.60 2.42 4.99
C SER A 229 -11.52 1.34 5.17
N LYS A 230 -11.67 0.21 4.48
CA LYS A 230 -10.70 -0.89 4.56
C LYS A 230 -9.45 -0.52 3.76
N SER A 231 -8.31 -0.49 4.45
CA SER A 231 -7.00 -0.26 3.85
C SER A 231 -6.20 -1.55 3.83
N ASN A 232 -5.20 -1.60 2.96
CA ASN A 232 -4.27 -2.71 2.88
C ASN A 232 -3.19 -2.68 3.99
N GLY A 233 -3.27 -1.75 4.94
CA GLY A 233 -2.30 -1.62 6.04
C GLY A 233 -2.15 -2.87 6.90
N ILE A 234 -3.18 -3.73 6.93
CA ILE A 234 -3.10 -5.04 7.58
C ILE A 234 -2.10 -5.96 6.86
N THR A 235 -1.95 -5.82 5.56
CA THR A 235 -1.01 -6.62 4.75
C THR A 235 0.43 -6.34 5.16
N GLU A 236 0.77 -5.08 5.50
CA GLU A 236 2.10 -4.75 6.04
C GLU A 236 2.36 -5.49 7.37
N GLY A 237 1.36 -5.58 8.24
CA GLY A 237 1.43 -6.37 9.47
C GLY A 237 1.69 -7.86 9.18
N PHE A 238 1.01 -8.41 8.18
CA PHE A 238 1.25 -9.79 7.74
C PHE A 238 2.63 -9.97 7.11
N HIS A 239 3.13 -9.02 6.33
CA HIS A 239 4.49 -9.09 5.79
C HIS A 239 5.54 -9.17 6.92
N ARG A 240 5.35 -8.46 8.03
CA ARG A 240 6.21 -8.59 9.22
C ARG A 240 6.11 -9.99 9.84
N LYS A 241 4.89 -10.52 9.98
CA LYS A 241 4.67 -11.89 10.49
C LYS A 241 5.26 -12.94 9.54
N MET A 242 5.11 -12.77 8.23
CA MET A 242 5.72 -13.63 7.22
C MET A 242 7.25 -13.63 7.29
N LYS A 243 7.87 -12.46 7.47
CA LYS A 243 9.32 -12.36 7.71
C LYS A 243 9.75 -13.06 8.98
N LEU A 244 8.94 -13.01 10.04
CA LEU A 244 9.21 -13.75 11.27
C LEU A 244 9.12 -15.26 11.05
N ILE A 245 8.12 -15.75 10.28
CA ILE A 245 7.99 -17.16 9.88
C ILE A 245 9.25 -17.61 9.13
N GLN A 246 9.72 -16.80 8.16
CA GLN A 246 10.96 -17.09 7.43
C GLN A 246 12.19 -17.18 8.34
N ARG A 247 12.34 -16.23 9.28
CA ARG A 247 13.48 -16.22 10.24
C ARG A 247 13.45 -17.43 11.17
N ARG A 248 12.29 -17.79 11.72
CA ARG A 248 12.12 -18.96 12.60
C ARG A 248 12.38 -20.29 11.91
N ALA A 249 12.16 -20.34 10.58
CA ALA A 249 12.45 -21.51 9.78
C ALA A 249 13.86 -21.52 9.19
N TYR A 250 14.72 -20.57 9.57
CA TYR A 250 16.06 -20.38 8.96
C TYR A 250 16.00 -20.27 7.42
N GLY A 251 14.89 -19.74 6.90
CA GLY A 251 14.58 -19.65 5.47
C GLY A 251 13.74 -20.83 4.96
N PHE A 252 13.33 -20.70 3.71
CA PHE A 252 12.60 -21.76 3.01
C PHE A 252 13.28 -22.06 1.67
N ARG A 253 13.59 -23.31 1.43
CA ARG A 253 14.11 -23.79 0.14
C ARG A 253 12.98 -23.98 -0.87
N ASN A 254 11.78 -24.31 -0.40
CA ASN A 254 10.60 -24.57 -1.23
C ASN A 254 9.53 -23.51 -0.91
N PHE A 255 9.05 -22.83 -1.95
CA PHE A 255 8.04 -21.78 -1.84
C PHE A 255 6.69 -22.35 -1.35
N GLU A 256 6.28 -23.55 -1.79
CA GLU A 256 5.02 -24.15 -1.38
C GLU A 256 4.98 -24.45 0.13
N ASN A 257 6.09 -24.90 0.71
CA ASN A 257 6.19 -25.06 2.17
C ASN A 257 6.03 -23.73 2.91
N TYR A 258 6.58 -22.66 2.35
CA TYR A 258 6.38 -21.32 2.88
C TYR A 258 4.91 -20.87 2.76
N ARG A 259 4.31 -21.02 1.58
CA ARG A 259 2.90 -20.70 1.30
C ARG A 259 1.96 -21.41 2.26
N VAL A 260 2.12 -22.72 2.43
CA VAL A 260 1.34 -23.53 3.38
C VAL A 260 1.42 -22.97 4.80
N ARG A 261 2.64 -22.71 5.31
CA ARG A 261 2.81 -22.14 6.66
C ARG A 261 2.20 -20.76 6.81
N VAL A 262 2.34 -19.89 5.81
CA VAL A 262 1.72 -18.56 5.84
C VAL A 262 0.19 -18.68 5.89
N ARG A 263 -0.40 -19.52 5.04
CA ARG A 263 -1.85 -19.71 5.01
C ARG A 263 -2.40 -20.26 6.33
N VAL A 264 -1.71 -21.18 6.94
CA VAL A 264 -2.14 -21.75 8.24
C VAL A 264 -1.95 -20.77 9.39
N LEU A 265 -0.82 -20.06 9.44
CA LEU A 265 -0.51 -19.17 10.58
C LEU A 265 -1.10 -17.76 10.45
N CYS A 266 -1.50 -17.34 9.25
CA CYS A 266 -2.03 -16.01 8.96
C CYS A 266 -3.42 -16.04 8.31
N GLY A 267 -3.93 -17.22 7.95
CA GLY A 267 -5.23 -17.48 7.30
C GLY A 267 -6.43 -17.63 8.24
#